data_31c855df08e59818433d32f5373803c5
#
_entry.id   31c855df08e59818433d32f5373803c5
#
_cell.length_a   1.000
_cell.length_b   1.000
_cell.length_c   1.000
_cell.angle_alpha   90.00
_cell.angle_beta   90.00
_cell.angle_gamma   90.00
#
_symmetry.space_group_name_H-M   'P 1'
#
loop_
_entity.id
_entity.type
_entity.pdbx_description
1 polymer ?
#
loop_
_entity_poly.entity_id
_entity_poly.type
_entity_poly.pdbx_seq_one_letter_code
_entity_poly.pdbx_strand_id
1 'polypeptide(L)'
;MRLFAIFYGKKVNNFFGPFSLLPFAREYILRKYVVLLLLLFSSYSWAVDPFEDFHQYGELSDEEIHELHKGEVLYGDTEFGFILSKGNTNSTSFKLKGNLYQDFENWRNQFKIDSLYKRDENEETGQSDVTANRVFVSAQGNYKVGVKNSSFFIYGDYEEDEFSGLDFKSTVATGYGARIYQGVKNKVDIDIGPGLYRSVADDESTISEDDKDKMGYLLRIAMQWERLVSKRTRFNQDISIEQSLSGLNSRLKSETALISQVVGAVSLKFAYMYRYNSKPEEDKLKYDSELSATLVYSF
;
A
#
# COMPACT_ATOMS: atom_id res chain seq x y z
N MET A 1 26.86 41.55 -42.37
CA MET A 1 25.53 41.15 -42.82
C MET A 1 25.25 39.78 -42.26
N ARG A 2 24.84 39.70 -41.12
CA ARG A 2 23.63 39.45 -40.31
C ARG A 2 22.61 38.54 -41.01
N LEU A 3 22.18 37.55 -40.23
CA LEU A 3 21.11 36.56 -40.33
C LEU A 3 21.58 35.14 -40.75
N PHE A 4 21.69 34.30 -39.76
CA PHE A 4 21.04 32.98 -39.62
C PHE A 4 21.60 32.24 -38.40
N ALA A 5 21.04 32.52 -37.26
CA ALA A 5 21.19 31.71 -36.06
C ALA A 5 19.88 31.82 -35.30
N ILE A 6 18.95 30.95 -35.55
CA ILE A 6 17.82 30.56 -34.63
C ILE A 6 17.17 29.35 -35.34
N PHE A 7 17.28 28.20 -34.68
CA PHE A 7 16.43 27.01 -34.71
C PHE A 7 17.26 25.73 -34.54
N TYR A 8 17.72 25.50 -33.32
CA TYR A 8 17.90 24.14 -32.83
C TYR A 8 17.82 24.21 -31.32
N GLY A 9 16.72 23.69 -30.76
CA GLY A 9 16.55 23.60 -29.31
C GLY A 9 15.08 23.48 -28.90
N LYS A 10 14.35 22.50 -29.41
CA LYS A 10 13.13 22.03 -28.76
C LYS A 10 13.27 20.55 -28.51
N LYS A 11 13.69 20.23 -27.27
CA LYS A 11 13.52 18.91 -26.70
C LYS A 11 12.04 18.54 -26.72
N VAL A 12 11.76 17.40 -27.34
CA VAL A 12 10.46 16.71 -27.21
C VAL A 12 10.44 16.06 -25.83
N ASN A 13 9.95 16.81 -24.85
CA ASN A 13 9.58 16.27 -23.56
C ASN A 13 8.13 16.66 -23.31
N ASN A 14 7.19 15.81 -23.71
CA ASN A 14 5.82 15.86 -23.21
C ASN A 14 5.08 14.62 -23.68
N PHE A 15 5.24 13.53 -22.91
CA PHE A 15 4.29 12.41 -22.98
C PHE A 15 3.69 12.05 -21.61
N PHE A 16 4.09 12.69 -20.53
CA PHE A 16 3.46 12.64 -19.21
C PHE A 16 3.58 14.00 -18.52
N GLY A 17 2.79 14.96 -18.94
CA GLY A 17 2.47 16.16 -18.19
C GLY A 17 0.95 16.26 -18.10
N PRO A 18 0.36 16.80 -17.05
CA PRO A 18 0.73 17.98 -16.28
C PRO A 18 0.47 17.82 -14.77
N PHE A 19 1.44 17.62 -13.93
CA PHE A 19 1.28 17.77 -12.50
C PHE A 19 2.31 18.75 -11.88
N SER A 20 2.73 19.75 -12.63
CA SER A 20 3.41 20.91 -12.07
C SER A 20 2.38 21.98 -11.65
N LEU A 21 1.47 21.64 -10.76
CA LEU A 21 0.63 22.63 -10.12
C LEU A 21 1.28 23.03 -8.79
N LEU A 22 1.31 24.34 -8.53
CA LEU A 22 1.79 24.98 -7.30
C LEU A 22 1.42 24.15 -6.05
N PRO A 23 2.26 24.10 -5.00
CA PRO A 23 2.06 23.25 -3.82
C PRO A 23 0.67 23.41 -3.18
N PHE A 24 0.09 24.59 -3.19
CA PHE A 24 -1.27 24.84 -2.70
C PHE A 24 -2.38 24.19 -3.54
N ALA A 25 -2.18 24.02 -4.84
CA ALA A 25 -3.16 23.35 -5.70
C ALA A 25 -3.11 21.82 -5.52
N ARG A 26 -1.94 21.27 -5.21
CA ARG A 26 -1.71 19.85 -4.97
C ARG A 26 -2.46 19.35 -3.73
N GLU A 27 -2.40 20.08 -2.60
CA GLU A 27 -3.18 19.78 -1.39
C GLU A 27 -4.69 19.87 -1.61
N TYR A 28 -5.15 20.89 -2.35
CA TYR A 28 -6.57 21.10 -2.60
C TYR A 28 -7.17 20.05 -3.52
N ILE A 29 -6.41 19.59 -4.51
CA ILE A 29 -6.80 18.53 -5.46
C ILE A 29 -6.86 17.19 -4.72
N LEU A 30 -5.83 16.86 -3.92
CA LEU A 30 -5.80 15.60 -3.15
C LEU A 30 -6.99 15.52 -2.17
N ARG A 31 -7.29 16.61 -1.45
CA ARG A 31 -8.46 16.68 -0.56
C ARG A 31 -9.79 16.47 -1.29
N LYS A 32 -9.97 17.03 -2.48
CA LYS A 32 -11.19 16.85 -3.29
C LYS A 32 -11.36 15.40 -3.74
N TYR A 33 -10.29 14.74 -4.19
CA TYR A 33 -10.37 13.37 -4.67
C TYR A 33 -10.52 12.36 -3.54
N VAL A 34 -9.93 12.60 -2.37
CA VAL A 34 -10.16 11.78 -1.16
C VAL A 34 -11.63 11.88 -0.71
N VAL A 35 -12.20 13.07 -0.69
CA VAL A 35 -13.63 13.25 -0.37
C VAL A 35 -14.53 12.61 -1.42
N LEU A 36 -14.18 12.73 -2.70
CA LEU A 36 -14.93 12.11 -3.79
C LEU A 36 -14.85 10.58 -3.72
N LEU A 37 -13.67 10.02 -3.39
CA LEU A 37 -13.47 8.58 -3.17
C LEU A 37 -14.32 8.10 -2.00
N LEU A 38 -14.32 8.81 -0.87
CA LEU A 38 -15.16 8.50 0.29
C LEU A 38 -16.67 8.56 -0.02
N LEU A 39 -17.11 9.49 -0.88
CA LEU A 39 -18.50 9.60 -1.31
C LEU A 39 -18.89 8.48 -2.29
N LEU A 40 -17.98 7.96 -3.10
CA LEU A 40 -18.24 6.82 -3.98
C LEU A 40 -18.39 5.50 -3.19
N PHE A 41 -17.73 5.37 -2.04
CA PHE A 41 -17.89 4.21 -1.15
C PHE A 41 -19.18 4.25 -0.32
N SER A 42 -19.80 5.42 -0.14
CA SER A 42 -21.02 5.55 0.68
C SER A 42 -22.30 5.01 0.04
N SER A 43 -22.30 4.68 -1.24
CA SER A 43 -23.51 4.27 -1.99
C SER A 43 -23.76 2.76 -2.04
N TYR A 44 -22.86 1.91 -1.53
CA TYR A 44 -23.00 0.46 -1.49
C TYR A 44 -22.77 -0.09 -0.08
N SER A 45 -23.60 0.34 0.87
CA SER A 45 -23.49 -0.13 2.25
C SER A 45 -24.37 -1.38 2.48
N TRP A 46 -23.91 -2.52 2.02
CA TRP A 46 -24.29 -3.80 2.63
C TRP A 46 -23.16 -4.12 3.61
N ALA A 47 -23.43 -3.98 4.91
CA ALA A 47 -22.46 -4.34 5.94
C ALA A 47 -22.27 -5.87 5.89
N VAL A 48 -21.14 -6.29 5.33
CA VAL A 48 -20.69 -7.69 5.31
C VAL A 48 -19.98 -7.97 6.63
N ASP A 49 -20.24 -9.13 7.23
CA ASP A 49 -19.45 -9.59 8.38
C ASP A 49 -18.00 -9.85 7.90
N PRO A 50 -16.99 -9.12 8.41
CA PRO A 50 -15.61 -9.28 7.96
C PRO A 50 -15.03 -10.66 8.26
N PHE A 51 -15.77 -11.51 8.98
CA PHE A 51 -15.39 -12.88 9.33
C PHE A 51 -16.32 -13.93 8.67
N GLU A 52 -17.27 -13.51 7.87
CA GLU A 52 -18.25 -14.41 7.23
C GLU A 52 -17.56 -15.49 6.39
N ASP A 53 -16.52 -15.12 5.63
CA ASP A 53 -15.71 -16.06 4.87
C ASP A 53 -15.12 -17.18 5.74
N PHE A 54 -14.64 -16.87 6.96
CA PHE A 54 -14.11 -17.87 7.88
C PHE A 54 -15.18 -18.72 8.55
N HIS A 55 -16.38 -18.19 8.77
CA HIS A 55 -17.49 -18.95 9.34
C HIS A 55 -18.09 -19.90 8.32
N GLN A 56 -18.20 -19.47 7.07
CA GLN A 56 -18.81 -20.22 5.99
C GLN A 56 -17.89 -21.35 5.51
N TYR A 57 -16.57 -21.17 5.50
CA TYR A 57 -15.60 -22.19 5.07
C TYR A 57 -15.27 -23.24 6.14
N GLY A 58 -15.63 -23.00 7.38
CA GLY A 58 -15.30 -23.90 8.49
C GLY A 58 -16.00 -25.25 8.47
N GLU A 59 -17.10 -25.36 7.75
CA GLU A 59 -17.96 -26.55 7.71
C GLU A 59 -18.11 -27.13 6.30
N LEU A 60 -17.55 -26.48 5.27
CA LEU A 60 -17.72 -26.85 3.87
C LEU A 60 -16.53 -27.64 3.32
N SER A 61 -16.81 -28.59 2.42
CA SER A 61 -15.80 -29.28 1.65
C SER A 61 -15.16 -28.34 0.61
N ASP A 62 -13.96 -28.70 0.11
CA ASP A 62 -13.26 -27.94 -0.95
C ASP A 62 -14.13 -27.72 -2.21
N GLU A 63 -15.05 -28.65 -2.51
CA GLU A 63 -15.98 -28.57 -3.64
C GLU A 63 -17.12 -27.58 -3.37
N GLU A 64 -17.67 -27.57 -2.16
CA GLU A 64 -18.71 -26.61 -1.76
C GLU A 64 -18.14 -25.18 -1.67
N ILE A 65 -16.90 -25.02 -1.21
CA ILE A 65 -16.17 -23.74 -1.24
C ILE A 65 -16.01 -23.24 -2.68
N HIS A 66 -15.69 -24.13 -3.63
CA HIS A 66 -15.54 -23.77 -5.04
C HIS A 66 -16.89 -23.40 -5.70
N GLU A 67 -17.99 -24.03 -5.29
CA GLU A 67 -19.33 -23.72 -5.77
C GLU A 67 -19.83 -22.36 -5.25
N LEU A 68 -19.54 -22.02 -4.01
CA LEU A 68 -19.90 -20.71 -3.42
C LEU A 68 -19.18 -19.52 -4.08
N HIS A 69 -17.97 -19.73 -4.58
CA HIS A 69 -17.18 -18.70 -5.27
C HIS A 69 -17.52 -18.55 -6.76
N LYS A 70 -18.56 -19.18 -7.27
CA LYS A 70 -19.01 -18.94 -8.66
C LYS A 70 -19.68 -17.57 -8.86
N GLY A 71 -19.84 -16.77 -7.81
CA GLY A 71 -20.30 -15.40 -7.88
C GLY A 71 -19.14 -14.38 -7.91
N GLU A 72 -19.35 -13.25 -8.57
CA GLU A 72 -18.48 -12.10 -8.44
C GLU A 72 -18.58 -11.55 -7.02
N VAL A 73 -17.49 -11.61 -6.26
CA VAL A 73 -17.42 -11.09 -4.90
C VAL A 73 -16.60 -9.81 -4.87
N LEU A 74 -17.21 -8.75 -4.36
CA LEU A 74 -16.57 -7.48 -4.10
C LEU A 74 -16.65 -7.22 -2.59
N TYR A 75 -15.51 -7.12 -1.92
CA TYR A 75 -15.44 -6.79 -0.50
C TYR A 75 -14.26 -5.88 -0.22
N GLY A 76 -14.32 -5.18 0.89
CA GLY A 76 -13.25 -4.24 1.24
C GLY A 76 -13.29 -3.83 2.69
N ASP A 77 -12.25 -3.12 3.08
CA ASP A 77 -12.13 -2.50 4.39
C ASP A 77 -11.52 -1.11 4.28
N THR A 78 -11.91 -0.26 5.22
CA THR A 78 -11.33 1.06 5.39
C THR A 78 -10.91 1.24 6.84
N GLU A 79 -9.67 1.65 7.05
CA GLU A 79 -9.09 1.88 8.37
C GLU A 79 -8.92 3.37 8.64
N PHE A 80 -9.32 3.81 9.82
CA PHE A 80 -9.12 5.16 10.32
C PHE A 80 -8.35 5.14 11.61
N GLY A 81 -7.21 5.83 11.65
CA GLY A 81 -6.41 6.07 12.84
C GLY A 81 -6.29 7.55 13.10
N PHE A 82 -6.55 7.98 14.34
CA PHE A 82 -6.35 9.34 14.77
C PHE A 82 -5.73 9.32 16.17
N ILE A 83 -4.56 9.94 16.30
CA ILE A 83 -3.81 9.99 17.54
C ILE A 83 -3.52 11.45 17.88
N LEU A 84 -3.92 11.86 19.06
CA LEU A 84 -3.53 13.13 19.69
C LEU A 84 -2.67 12.80 20.89
N SER A 85 -1.46 13.32 20.91
CA SER A 85 -0.58 13.27 22.07
C SER A 85 -0.36 14.69 22.59
N LYS A 86 -0.41 14.87 23.89
CA LYS A 86 -0.09 16.13 24.58
C LYS A 86 0.92 15.86 25.68
N GLY A 87 1.93 16.71 25.79
CA GLY A 87 3.01 16.60 26.77
C GLY A 87 4.15 17.52 26.38
N ASN A 88 5.39 17.14 26.60
CA ASN A 88 6.58 17.91 26.18
C ASN A 88 6.63 18.14 24.66
N THR A 89 5.90 17.34 23.87
CA THR A 89 5.68 17.53 22.45
C THR A 89 4.22 17.20 22.16
N ASN A 90 3.50 18.13 21.55
CA ASN A 90 2.14 17.87 21.09
C ASN A 90 2.21 17.24 19.70
N SER A 91 1.61 16.07 19.50
CA SER A 91 1.57 15.46 18.18
C SER A 91 0.16 15.11 17.74
N THR A 92 -0.08 15.30 16.45
CA THR A 92 -1.32 14.91 15.76
C THR A 92 -0.96 13.97 14.64
N SER A 93 -1.52 12.77 14.66
CA SER A 93 -1.34 11.80 13.57
C SER A 93 -2.69 11.39 12.99
N PHE A 94 -2.74 11.28 11.67
CA PHE A 94 -3.89 10.77 10.94
C PHE A 94 -3.43 9.65 10.01
N LYS A 95 -4.09 8.50 10.09
CA LYS A 95 -3.82 7.34 9.25
C LYS A 95 -5.10 6.91 8.55
N LEU A 96 -5.01 6.70 7.24
CA LEU A 96 -6.08 6.18 6.41
C LEU A 96 -5.54 4.99 5.61
N LYS A 97 -6.21 3.85 5.69
CA LYS A 97 -5.98 2.74 4.77
C LYS A 97 -7.28 2.32 4.13
N GLY A 98 -7.20 1.80 2.91
CA GLY A 98 -8.31 1.17 2.22
C GLY A 98 -7.82 -0.04 1.45
N ASN A 99 -8.55 -1.14 1.53
CA ASN A 99 -8.35 -2.33 0.74
C ASN A 99 -9.64 -2.66 0.01
N LEU A 100 -9.52 -2.98 -1.27
CA LEU A 100 -10.63 -3.44 -2.08
C LEU A 100 -10.21 -4.74 -2.76
N TYR A 101 -11.03 -5.76 -2.63
CA TYR A 101 -10.83 -7.08 -3.20
C TYR A 101 -11.96 -7.40 -4.15
N GLN A 102 -11.61 -7.92 -5.32
CA GLN A 102 -12.55 -8.43 -6.30
C GLN A 102 -12.17 -9.87 -6.62
N ASP A 103 -13.06 -10.80 -6.42
CA ASP A 103 -12.86 -12.21 -6.80
C ASP A 103 -13.86 -12.59 -7.88
N PHE A 104 -13.38 -12.70 -9.13
CA PHE A 104 -14.11 -13.15 -10.30
C PHE A 104 -13.75 -14.60 -10.61
N GLU A 105 -14.46 -15.23 -11.52
CA GLU A 105 -14.21 -16.61 -11.93
C GLU A 105 -12.74 -16.86 -12.30
N ASN A 106 -12.15 -16.02 -13.16
CA ASN A 106 -10.79 -16.18 -13.68
C ASN A 106 -9.78 -15.19 -13.10
N TRP A 107 -10.22 -14.16 -12.39
CA TRP A 107 -9.38 -13.10 -11.87
C TRP A 107 -9.64 -12.85 -10.39
N ARG A 108 -8.57 -12.54 -9.67
CA ARG A 108 -8.64 -11.95 -8.34
C ARG A 108 -7.84 -10.66 -8.35
N ASN A 109 -8.49 -9.54 -8.00
CA ASN A 109 -7.86 -8.24 -7.99
C ASN A 109 -7.81 -7.69 -6.55
N GLN A 110 -6.75 -6.98 -6.24
CA GLN A 110 -6.56 -6.29 -4.97
C GLN A 110 -6.07 -4.87 -5.23
N PHE A 111 -6.72 -3.90 -4.59
CA PHE A 111 -6.31 -2.50 -4.61
C PHE A 111 -6.08 -2.06 -3.17
N LYS A 112 -4.97 -1.37 -2.93
CA LYS A 112 -4.62 -0.84 -1.60
C LYS A 112 -4.28 0.63 -1.70
N ILE A 113 -4.71 1.40 -0.69
CA ILE A 113 -4.26 2.75 -0.42
C ILE A 113 -3.83 2.83 1.05
N ASP A 114 -2.73 3.49 1.34
CA ASP A 114 -2.23 3.75 2.71
C ASP A 114 -1.72 5.19 2.74
N SER A 115 -2.24 5.98 3.68
CA SER A 115 -1.82 7.36 3.89
C SER A 115 -1.55 7.60 5.37
N LEU A 116 -0.42 8.22 5.65
CA LEU A 116 -0.02 8.63 6.99
C LEU A 116 0.39 10.10 6.95
N TYR A 117 -0.23 10.91 7.82
CA TYR A 117 0.16 12.27 8.08
C TYR A 117 0.44 12.44 9.57
N LYS A 118 1.59 13.03 9.92
CA LYS A 118 1.95 13.33 11.31
C LYS A 118 2.51 14.73 11.40
N ARG A 119 2.10 15.45 12.42
CA ARG A 119 2.58 16.79 12.75
C ARG A 119 2.93 16.84 14.23
N ASP A 120 4.11 17.32 14.51
CA ASP A 120 4.60 17.55 15.87
C ASP A 120 4.72 19.05 16.14
N GLU A 121 4.33 19.49 17.33
CA GLU A 121 4.42 20.87 17.80
C GLU A 121 5.32 20.91 19.03
N ASN A 122 6.36 21.75 18.96
CA ASN A 122 7.24 21.99 20.09
C ASN A 122 6.59 23.01 21.03
N GLU A 123 6.31 22.61 22.26
CA GLU A 123 5.65 23.49 23.26
C GLU A 123 6.47 24.70 23.67
N GLU A 124 7.80 24.62 23.62
CA GLU A 124 8.66 25.73 24.03
C GLU A 124 8.69 26.85 22.99
N THR A 125 8.66 26.49 21.71
CA THR A 125 8.76 27.43 20.60
C THR A 125 7.41 27.74 19.96
N GLY A 126 6.38 26.92 20.18
CA GLY A 126 5.09 26.95 19.48
C GLY A 126 5.19 26.63 17.98
N GLN A 127 6.35 26.17 17.53
CA GLN A 127 6.59 25.81 16.14
C GLN A 127 6.03 24.41 15.87
N SER A 128 5.34 24.28 14.76
CA SER A 128 4.70 23.05 14.33
C SER A 128 5.29 22.57 13.01
N ASP A 129 5.86 21.37 13.01
CA ASP A 129 6.49 20.79 11.85
C ASP A 129 5.79 19.48 11.46
N VAL A 130 5.65 19.23 10.14
CA VAL A 130 5.21 17.96 9.63
C VAL A 130 6.39 16.97 9.77
N THR A 131 6.14 15.82 10.36
CA THR A 131 7.17 14.81 10.65
C THR A 131 6.91 13.47 9.95
N ALA A 132 5.74 13.29 9.34
CA ALA A 132 5.47 12.22 8.38
C ALA A 132 4.37 12.67 7.41
N ASN A 133 4.60 12.45 6.13
CA ASN A 133 3.63 12.64 5.07
C ASN A 133 3.90 11.61 3.98
N ARG A 134 3.08 10.55 3.96
CA ARG A 134 3.26 9.42 3.06
C ARG A 134 1.95 9.01 2.43
N VAL A 135 2.01 8.70 1.14
CA VAL A 135 0.93 8.08 0.39
C VAL A 135 1.49 6.88 -0.37
N PHE A 136 0.84 5.74 -0.23
CA PHE A 136 1.14 4.51 -0.96
C PHE A 136 -0.13 4.00 -1.62
N VAL A 137 -0.04 3.63 -2.89
CA VAL A 137 -1.11 2.96 -3.62
C VAL A 137 -0.56 1.71 -4.31
N SER A 138 -1.34 0.64 -4.37
CA SER A 138 -0.97 -0.53 -5.16
C SER A 138 -2.19 -1.21 -5.77
N ALA A 139 -1.93 -1.91 -6.88
CA ALA A 139 -2.89 -2.77 -7.54
C ALA A 139 -2.23 -4.10 -7.91
N GLN A 140 -2.93 -5.20 -7.68
CA GLN A 140 -2.50 -6.54 -8.08
C GLN A 140 -3.67 -7.27 -8.72
N GLY A 141 -3.43 -7.84 -9.91
CA GLY A 141 -4.35 -8.74 -10.58
C GLY A 141 -3.74 -10.14 -10.65
N ASN A 142 -4.49 -11.17 -10.26
CA ASN A 142 -4.09 -12.57 -10.30
C ASN A 142 -5.01 -13.31 -11.26
N TYR A 143 -4.47 -13.79 -12.39
CA TYR A 143 -5.17 -14.69 -13.30
C TYR A 143 -5.08 -16.12 -12.80
N LYS A 144 -6.22 -16.70 -12.42
CA LYS A 144 -6.30 -18.07 -11.89
C LYS A 144 -6.02 -19.07 -13.01
N VAL A 145 -5.04 -19.96 -12.80
CA VAL A 145 -4.74 -21.03 -13.73
C VAL A 145 -5.36 -22.33 -13.21
N GLY A 146 -5.80 -23.21 -14.12
CA GLY A 146 -6.56 -24.43 -13.78
C GLY A 146 -5.85 -25.46 -12.90
N VAL A 147 -4.63 -25.17 -12.44
CA VAL A 147 -3.93 -25.92 -11.40
C VAL A 147 -4.38 -25.36 -10.06
N LYS A 148 -4.82 -26.24 -9.15
CA LYS A 148 -5.38 -25.91 -7.84
C LYS A 148 -4.58 -24.78 -7.15
N ASN A 149 -5.26 -23.67 -6.85
CA ASN A 149 -4.74 -22.55 -6.05
C ASN A 149 -3.54 -21.79 -6.65
N SER A 150 -3.32 -21.86 -7.96
CA SER A 150 -2.22 -21.19 -8.66
C SER A 150 -2.72 -20.04 -9.51
N SER A 151 -1.87 -19.02 -9.70
CA SER A 151 -2.18 -17.86 -10.54
C SER A 151 -0.91 -17.27 -11.15
N PHE A 152 -1.07 -16.57 -12.26
CA PHE A 152 -0.09 -15.58 -12.71
C PHE A 152 -0.53 -14.21 -12.22
N PHE A 153 0.40 -13.43 -11.66
CA PHE A 153 0.08 -12.10 -11.18
C PHE A 153 0.75 -11.00 -12.01
N ILE A 154 0.11 -9.85 -12.00
CA ILE A 154 0.70 -8.55 -12.32
C ILE A 154 0.47 -7.63 -11.13
N TYR A 155 1.52 -6.94 -10.71
CA TYR A 155 1.54 -6.03 -9.56
C TYR A 155 2.09 -4.69 -9.98
N GLY A 156 1.53 -3.62 -9.43
CA GLY A 156 2.07 -2.27 -9.54
C GLY A 156 1.88 -1.50 -8.25
N ASP A 157 2.87 -0.69 -7.89
CA ASP A 157 2.77 0.27 -6.78
C ASP A 157 3.35 1.64 -7.11
N TYR A 158 2.91 2.61 -6.32
CA TYR A 158 3.44 3.96 -6.26
C TYR A 158 3.49 4.40 -4.81
N GLU A 159 4.62 4.92 -4.37
CA GLU A 159 4.86 5.43 -3.03
C GLU A 159 5.50 6.81 -3.12
N GLU A 160 4.89 7.77 -2.45
CA GLU A 160 5.40 9.11 -2.19
C GLU A 160 5.59 9.24 -0.68
N ASP A 161 6.78 9.56 -0.22
CA ASP A 161 7.12 9.70 1.19
C ASP A 161 8.14 10.84 1.34
N GLU A 162 7.63 12.00 1.73
CA GLU A 162 8.35 13.27 1.85
C GLU A 162 9.57 13.19 2.78
N PHE A 163 9.60 12.20 3.69
CA PHE A 163 10.68 12.01 4.66
C PHE A 163 11.65 10.88 4.30
N SER A 164 11.43 10.19 3.19
CA SER A 164 12.30 9.11 2.72
C SER A 164 13.53 9.60 1.95
N GLY A 165 13.57 10.89 1.57
CA GLY A 165 14.58 11.46 0.66
C GLY A 165 14.30 11.15 -0.82
N LEU A 166 13.13 10.58 -1.13
CA LEU A 166 12.67 10.30 -2.48
C LEU A 166 11.41 11.11 -2.78
N ASP A 167 11.36 11.75 -3.95
CA ASP A 167 10.13 12.37 -4.46
C ASP A 167 9.06 11.30 -4.70
N PHE A 168 9.42 10.21 -5.36
CA PHE A 168 8.57 9.03 -5.44
C PHE A 168 9.34 7.74 -5.73
N LYS A 169 8.67 6.62 -5.50
CA LYS A 169 9.07 5.31 -5.97
C LYS A 169 7.90 4.56 -6.57
N SER A 170 8.13 3.85 -7.66
CA SER A 170 7.16 2.95 -8.28
C SER A 170 7.78 1.59 -8.59
N THR A 171 6.98 0.53 -8.50
CA THR A 171 7.38 -0.84 -8.81
C THR A 171 6.35 -1.49 -9.72
N VAL A 172 6.81 -2.24 -10.70
CA VAL A 172 5.97 -3.15 -11.50
C VAL A 172 6.60 -4.53 -11.46
N ALA A 173 5.82 -5.57 -11.15
CA ALA A 173 6.28 -6.94 -11.10
C ALA A 173 5.24 -7.89 -11.69
N THR A 174 5.70 -9.02 -12.21
CA THR A 174 4.84 -10.10 -12.68
C THR A 174 5.45 -11.44 -12.31
N GLY A 175 4.64 -12.47 -12.18
CA GLY A 175 5.18 -13.76 -11.78
C GLY A 175 4.11 -14.78 -11.45
N TYR A 176 4.49 -15.72 -10.62
CA TYR A 176 3.66 -16.84 -10.20
C TYR A 176 3.22 -16.67 -8.75
N GLY A 177 1.93 -16.87 -8.51
CA GLY A 177 1.31 -16.87 -7.20
C GLY A 177 0.67 -18.22 -6.88
N ALA A 178 0.70 -18.60 -5.62
CA ALA A 178 0.06 -19.82 -5.16
C ALA A 178 -0.48 -19.67 -3.74
N ARG A 179 -1.68 -20.19 -3.52
CA ARG A 179 -2.19 -20.46 -2.17
C ARG A 179 -1.65 -21.78 -1.70
N ILE A 180 -0.56 -21.72 -0.91
CA ILE A 180 0.17 -22.91 -0.47
C ILE A 180 -0.51 -23.64 0.69
N TYR A 181 -1.39 -22.94 1.41
CA TYR A 181 -2.19 -23.53 2.47
C TYR A 181 -3.57 -22.87 2.52
N GLN A 182 -4.61 -23.69 2.59
CA GLN A 182 -5.97 -23.27 2.86
C GLN A 182 -6.63 -24.31 3.77
N GLY A 183 -7.01 -23.87 4.95
CA GLY A 183 -7.73 -24.67 5.94
C GLY A 183 -8.76 -23.81 6.64
N VAL A 184 -9.58 -24.43 7.47
CA VAL A 184 -10.69 -23.80 8.20
C VAL A 184 -10.31 -22.48 8.92
N LYS A 185 -9.07 -22.39 9.41
CA LYS A 185 -8.63 -21.25 10.24
C LYS A 185 -7.38 -20.56 9.71
N ASN A 186 -6.79 -21.05 8.63
CA ASN A 186 -5.54 -20.50 8.11
C ASN A 186 -5.57 -20.46 6.59
N LYS A 187 -5.00 -19.40 6.04
CA LYS A 187 -4.80 -19.19 4.62
C LYS A 187 -3.43 -18.58 4.40
N VAL A 188 -2.62 -19.15 3.53
CA VAL A 188 -1.28 -18.65 3.20
C VAL A 188 -1.13 -18.55 1.69
N ASP A 189 -0.95 -17.32 1.22
CA ASP A 189 -0.68 -16.99 -0.18
C ASP A 189 0.77 -16.54 -0.33
N ILE A 190 1.44 -16.98 -1.40
CA ILE A 190 2.81 -16.58 -1.75
C ILE A 190 2.85 -16.19 -3.22
N ASP A 191 3.50 -15.06 -3.52
CA ASP A 191 3.78 -14.58 -4.86
C ASP A 191 5.28 -14.40 -5.05
N ILE A 192 5.81 -14.78 -6.21
CA ILE A 192 7.21 -14.59 -6.57
C ILE A 192 7.34 -14.23 -8.05
N GLY A 193 8.15 -13.21 -8.36
CA GLY A 193 8.38 -12.82 -9.73
C GLY A 193 9.37 -11.69 -9.92
N PRO A 194 9.94 -11.57 -11.14
CA PRO A 194 10.77 -10.45 -11.53
C PRO A 194 9.96 -9.16 -11.62
N GLY A 195 10.64 -8.04 -11.44
CA GLY A 195 10.05 -6.72 -11.58
C GLY A 195 11.08 -5.65 -11.92
N LEU A 196 10.55 -4.47 -12.13
CA LEU A 196 11.27 -3.23 -12.38
C LEU A 196 10.84 -2.22 -11.31
N TYR A 197 11.76 -1.40 -10.88
CA TYR A 197 11.43 -0.23 -10.07
C TYR A 197 12.07 1.02 -10.64
N ARG A 198 11.44 2.14 -10.36
CA ARG A 198 11.97 3.48 -10.59
C ARG A 198 11.85 4.28 -9.30
N SER A 199 12.89 4.98 -8.92
CA SER A 199 12.91 5.92 -7.79
C SER A 199 13.54 7.23 -8.23
N VAL A 200 12.94 8.33 -7.81
CA VAL A 200 13.45 9.68 -8.06
C VAL A 200 13.78 10.29 -6.71
N ALA A 201 15.00 10.78 -6.54
CA ALA A 201 15.42 11.48 -5.34
C ALA A 201 14.80 12.87 -5.27
N ASP A 202 14.59 13.39 -4.05
CA ASP A 202 14.06 14.73 -3.82
C ASP A 202 15.03 15.79 -4.39
N ASP A 203 14.46 16.94 -4.80
CA ASP A 203 15.22 18.08 -5.33
C ASP A 203 16.17 18.71 -4.30
N GLU A 204 15.87 18.59 -3.00
CA GLU A 204 16.75 19.03 -1.92
C GLU A 204 17.95 18.12 -1.69
N SER A 205 18.01 16.95 -2.35
CA SER A 205 19.14 16.03 -2.23
C SER A 205 20.41 16.62 -2.86
N THR A 206 21.55 16.42 -2.20
CA THR A 206 22.89 16.83 -2.69
C THR A 206 23.41 15.95 -3.83
N ILE A 207 22.60 15.06 -4.37
CA ILE A 207 22.93 14.09 -5.42
C ILE A 207 22.97 14.80 -6.78
N SER A 208 23.89 14.39 -7.64
CA SER A 208 23.98 14.95 -9.01
C SER A 208 22.73 14.63 -9.80
N GLU A 209 22.30 15.54 -10.69
CA GLU A 209 21.12 15.39 -11.54
C GLU A 209 21.05 14.03 -12.27
N ASP A 210 22.21 13.51 -12.70
CA ASP A 210 22.31 12.24 -13.44
C ASP A 210 22.03 11.00 -12.53
N ASP A 211 22.16 11.15 -11.20
CA ASP A 211 21.96 10.08 -10.21
C ASP A 211 20.59 10.17 -9.50
N LYS A 212 19.81 11.21 -9.74
CA LYS A 212 18.49 11.39 -9.11
C LYS A 212 17.45 10.38 -9.57
N ASP A 213 17.45 9.99 -10.85
CA ASP A 213 16.50 9.05 -11.44
C ASP A 213 17.13 7.66 -11.57
N LYS A 214 16.76 6.76 -10.69
CA LYS A 214 17.30 5.39 -10.63
C LYS A 214 16.24 4.39 -11.11
N MET A 215 16.59 3.56 -12.09
CA MET A 215 15.79 2.43 -12.53
C MET A 215 16.58 1.14 -12.38
N GLY A 216 15.92 0.07 -11.95
CA GLY A 216 16.57 -1.20 -11.76
C GLY A 216 15.65 -2.41 -11.79
N TYR A 217 16.26 -3.59 -11.91
CA TYR A 217 15.57 -4.87 -11.84
C TYR A 217 15.51 -5.35 -10.40
N LEU A 218 14.42 -6.04 -10.07
CA LEU A 218 14.23 -6.66 -8.76
C LEU A 218 13.59 -8.05 -8.87
N LEU A 219 13.75 -8.83 -7.82
CA LEU A 219 12.93 -10.00 -7.53
C LEU A 219 11.98 -9.63 -6.39
N ARG A 220 10.67 -9.74 -6.66
CA ARG A 220 9.62 -9.54 -5.65
C ARG A 220 9.17 -10.88 -5.09
N ILE A 221 9.12 -10.98 -3.77
CA ILE A 221 8.52 -12.09 -3.03
C ILE A 221 7.51 -11.48 -2.07
N ALA A 222 6.28 -11.96 -2.08
CA ALA A 222 5.25 -11.54 -1.14
C ALA A 222 4.59 -12.74 -0.48
N MET A 223 4.24 -12.60 0.79
CA MET A 223 3.51 -13.61 1.56
C MET A 223 2.38 -12.90 2.30
N GLN A 224 1.19 -13.49 2.26
CA GLN A 224 0.06 -13.11 3.07
C GLN A 224 -0.39 -14.33 3.88
N TRP A 225 -0.41 -14.20 5.19
CA TRP A 225 -0.91 -15.22 6.10
C TRP A 225 -2.04 -14.65 6.95
N GLU A 226 -3.20 -15.26 6.81
CA GLU A 226 -4.37 -14.96 7.62
C GLU A 226 -4.69 -16.14 8.53
N ARG A 227 -5.00 -15.86 9.79
CA ARG A 227 -5.40 -16.87 10.78
C ARG A 227 -6.57 -16.39 11.62
N LEU A 228 -7.64 -17.17 11.65
CA LEU A 228 -8.75 -16.99 12.58
C LEU A 228 -8.34 -17.50 13.96
N VAL A 229 -8.08 -16.58 14.90
CA VAL A 229 -7.69 -16.87 16.29
C VAL A 229 -8.92 -17.24 17.11
N SER A 230 -10.03 -16.53 16.90
CA SER A 230 -11.34 -16.80 17.49
C SER A 230 -12.45 -16.43 16.52
N LYS A 231 -13.73 -16.67 16.86
CA LYS A 231 -14.88 -16.27 16.04
C LYS A 231 -14.93 -14.77 15.70
N ARG A 232 -14.20 -13.93 16.43
CA ARG A 232 -14.23 -12.46 16.27
C ARG A 232 -12.84 -11.86 16.16
N THR A 233 -11.78 -12.67 16.10
CA THR A 233 -10.41 -12.17 16.10
C THR A 233 -9.59 -12.86 15.03
N ARG A 234 -9.00 -12.06 14.14
CA ARG A 234 -8.16 -12.48 13.04
C ARG A 234 -6.75 -11.93 13.22
N PHE A 235 -5.77 -12.78 12.99
CA PHE A 235 -4.36 -12.43 12.87
C PHE A 235 -3.98 -12.37 11.39
N ASN A 236 -3.32 -11.30 10.99
CA ASN A 236 -2.79 -11.12 9.64
C ASN A 236 -1.29 -10.85 9.70
N GLN A 237 -0.56 -11.48 8.79
CA GLN A 237 0.86 -11.22 8.54
C GLN A 237 1.07 -11.02 7.06
N ASP A 238 1.46 -9.80 6.68
CA ASP A 238 1.86 -9.45 5.32
C ASP A 238 3.35 -9.20 5.28
N ILE A 239 4.07 -9.85 4.36
CA ILE A 239 5.50 -9.64 4.15
C ILE A 239 5.72 -9.41 2.65
N SER A 240 6.49 -8.40 2.29
CA SER A 240 6.99 -8.21 0.94
C SER A 240 8.48 -7.89 0.94
N ILE A 241 9.22 -8.60 0.10
CA ILE A 241 10.64 -8.45 -0.12
C ILE A 241 10.84 -8.05 -1.58
N GLU A 242 11.55 -6.97 -1.82
CA GLU A 242 11.99 -6.53 -3.13
C GLU A 242 13.52 -6.55 -3.15
N GLN A 243 14.08 -7.66 -3.62
CA GLN A 243 15.52 -7.83 -3.73
C GLN A 243 16.02 -7.18 -5.02
N SER A 244 16.80 -6.12 -4.93
CA SER A 244 17.44 -5.51 -6.10
C SER A 244 18.45 -6.45 -6.72
N LEU A 245 18.35 -6.63 -8.04
CA LEU A 245 19.28 -7.40 -8.86
C LEU A 245 20.37 -6.50 -9.48
N SER A 246 20.18 -5.20 -9.45
CA SER A 246 21.10 -4.19 -9.98
C SER A 246 22.08 -3.66 -8.93
N GLY A 247 22.14 -4.25 -7.73
CA GLY A 247 22.98 -3.80 -6.64
C GLY A 247 22.54 -2.48 -5.99
N LEU A 248 21.35 -1.98 -6.34
CA LEU A 248 20.72 -0.80 -5.77
C LEU A 248 19.98 -1.17 -4.47
N ASN A 249 18.98 -0.40 -4.08
CA ASN A 249 18.28 -0.58 -2.80
C ASN A 249 17.34 -1.80 -2.80
N SER A 250 17.54 -2.72 -1.84
CA SER A 250 16.61 -3.82 -1.54
C SER A 250 15.73 -3.43 -0.35
N ARG A 251 14.46 -3.82 -0.39
CA ARG A 251 13.45 -3.44 0.60
C ARG A 251 12.73 -4.63 1.19
N LEU A 252 12.37 -4.52 2.48
CA LEU A 252 11.47 -5.41 3.19
C LEU A 252 10.36 -4.57 3.82
N LYS A 253 9.12 -4.97 3.61
CA LYS A 253 7.95 -4.46 4.35
C LYS A 253 7.30 -5.65 5.07
N SER A 254 6.97 -5.48 6.34
CA SER A 254 6.28 -6.49 7.16
C SER A 254 5.21 -5.80 7.99
N GLU A 255 3.97 -6.24 7.87
CA GLU A 255 2.86 -5.82 8.75
C GLU A 255 2.32 -7.03 9.48
N THR A 256 2.33 -6.95 10.80
CA THR A 256 1.70 -7.92 11.71
C THR A 256 0.50 -7.25 12.34
N ALA A 257 -0.69 -7.81 12.20
CA ALA A 257 -1.91 -7.22 12.71
C ALA A 257 -2.79 -8.23 13.46
N LEU A 258 -3.45 -7.73 14.51
CA LEU A 258 -4.53 -8.40 15.21
C LEU A 258 -5.79 -7.56 15.06
N ILE A 259 -6.83 -8.13 14.46
CA ILE A 259 -8.08 -7.46 14.13
C ILE A 259 -9.18 -8.16 14.94
N SER A 260 -9.90 -7.39 15.75
CA SER A 260 -10.98 -7.92 16.59
C SER A 260 -12.28 -7.17 16.34
N GLN A 261 -13.32 -7.90 15.93
CA GLN A 261 -14.66 -7.37 15.72
C GLN A 261 -15.24 -6.82 17.03
N VAL A 262 -15.70 -5.59 17.01
CA VAL A 262 -16.34 -4.92 18.15
C VAL A 262 -17.85 -5.00 18.01
N VAL A 263 -18.40 -4.49 16.90
CA VAL A 263 -19.85 -4.50 16.63
C VAL A 263 -20.12 -4.41 15.13
N GLY A 264 -20.96 -5.30 14.61
CA GLY A 264 -21.30 -5.32 13.17
C GLY A 264 -20.05 -5.31 12.28
N ALA A 265 -19.99 -4.41 11.33
CA ALA A 265 -18.87 -4.23 10.40
C ALA A 265 -17.65 -3.50 11.00
N VAL A 266 -17.71 -3.11 12.29
CA VAL A 266 -16.64 -2.33 12.94
C VAL A 266 -15.74 -3.22 13.76
N SER A 267 -14.44 -3.14 13.49
CA SER A 267 -13.38 -3.85 14.19
C SER A 267 -12.33 -2.89 14.73
N LEU A 268 -11.62 -3.32 15.77
CA LEU A 268 -10.41 -2.67 16.26
C LEU A 268 -9.19 -3.45 15.74
N LYS A 269 -8.24 -2.76 15.14
CA LYS A 269 -7.00 -3.34 14.63
C LYS A 269 -5.82 -2.77 15.40
N PHE A 270 -4.96 -3.66 15.90
CA PHE A 270 -3.62 -3.35 16.37
C PHE A 270 -2.63 -3.86 15.33
N ALA A 271 -1.75 -2.99 14.83
CA ALA A 271 -0.79 -3.36 13.80
C ALA A 271 0.62 -2.86 14.15
N TYR A 272 1.61 -3.70 13.86
CA TYR A 272 3.02 -3.36 13.86
C TYR A 272 3.55 -3.46 12.43
N MET A 273 3.98 -2.33 11.90
CA MET A 273 4.61 -2.19 10.59
C MET A 273 6.11 -2.05 10.77
N TYR A 274 6.88 -2.82 10.02
CA TYR A 274 8.33 -2.72 9.93
C TYR A 274 8.74 -2.56 8.46
N ARG A 275 9.59 -1.58 8.19
CA ARG A 275 10.18 -1.31 6.87
C ARG A 275 11.68 -1.30 6.98
N TYR A 276 12.34 -1.91 6.02
CA TYR A 276 13.79 -1.92 5.93
C TYR A 276 14.22 -1.57 4.51
N ASN A 277 15.21 -0.68 4.41
CA ASN A 277 15.89 -0.29 3.19
C ASN A 277 17.39 -0.60 3.34
N SER A 278 17.94 -1.37 2.42
CA SER A 278 19.37 -1.75 2.49
C SER A 278 20.31 -0.57 2.23
N LYS A 279 19.87 0.36 1.38
CA LYS A 279 20.60 1.57 0.99
C LYS A 279 19.63 2.76 1.04
N PRO A 280 19.36 3.33 2.23
CA PRO A 280 18.58 4.55 2.35
C PRO A 280 19.37 5.73 1.77
N GLU A 281 18.70 6.85 1.54
CA GLU A 281 19.37 8.10 1.21
C GLU A 281 20.24 8.57 2.39
N GLU A 282 21.16 9.51 2.11
CA GLU A 282 22.13 10.02 3.09
C GLU A 282 21.39 10.58 4.32
N ASP A 283 21.89 10.32 5.52
CA ASP A 283 21.30 10.69 6.82
C ASP A 283 19.96 10.02 7.20
N LYS A 284 19.47 9.06 6.42
CA LYS A 284 18.26 8.29 6.77
C LYS A 284 18.60 6.94 7.41
N LEU A 285 17.74 6.51 8.33
CA LEU A 285 17.85 5.20 8.96
C LEU A 285 17.48 4.09 7.97
N LYS A 286 18.10 2.92 8.15
CA LYS A 286 17.79 1.72 7.33
C LYS A 286 16.45 1.11 7.64
N TYR A 287 15.84 1.42 8.76
CA TYR A 287 14.58 0.84 9.19
C TYR A 287 13.67 1.87 9.82
N ASP A 288 12.37 1.67 9.61
CA ASP A 288 11.28 2.37 10.27
C ASP A 288 10.35 1.37 10.89
N SER A 289 9.78 1.69 12.04
CA SER A 289 8.75 0.89 12.67
C SER A 289 7.60 1.77 13.15
N GLU A 290 6.39 1.23 13.05
CA GLU A 290 5.18 1.94 13.41
C GLU A 290 4.25 0.97 14.16
N LEU A 291 3.83 1.34 15.36
CA LEU A 291 2.77 0.66 16.10
C LEU A 291 1.49 1.51 16.00
N SER A 292 0.41 0.92 15.55
CA SER A 292 -0.84 1.63 15.35
C SER A 292 -2.03 0.88 15.95
N ALA A 293 -3.04 1.66 16.38
CA ALA A 293 -4.36 1.18 16.76
C ALA A 293 -5.38 1.95 15.91
N THR A 294 -6.19 1.24 15.14
CA THR A 294 -7.12 1.82 14.17
C THR A 294 -8.50 1.20 14.25
N LEU A 295 -9.52 1.96 13.88
CA LEU A 295 -10.85 1.43 13.63
C LEU A 295 -10.94 1.00 12.17
N VAL A 296 -11.47 -0.19 11.95
CA VAL A 296 -11.67 -0.79 10.63
C VAL A 296 -13.15 -0.94 10.39
N TYR A 297 -13.62 -0.45 9.26
CA TYR A 297 -14.97 -0.68 8.74
C TYR A 297 -14.87 -1.59 7.52
N SER A 298 -15.57 -2.72 7.58
CA SER A 298 -15.63 -3.70 6.48
C SER A 298 -16.99 -3.63 5.75
N PHE A 299 -16.97 -3.85 4.44
CA PHE A 299 -18.18 -3.76 3.57
C PHE A 299 -18.10 -4.75 2.42
#